data_c571b221fc98d7618ef61a7087c5dfe7
#
_entry.id   c571b221fc98d7618ef61a7087c5dfe7
#
_cell.length_a   1.000
_cell.length_b   1.000
_cell.length_c   1.000
_cell.angle_alpha   90.00
_cell.angle_beta   90.00
_cell.angle_gamma   90.00
#
_symmetry.space_group_name_H-M   'P 1'
#
loop_
_entity.id
_entity.type
_entity.pdbx_description
1 polymer ?
#
loop_
_entity_poly.entity_id
_entity_poly.type
_entity_poly.pdbx_seq_one_letter_code
_entity_poly.pdbx_strand_id
1 'polypeptide(L)'
;MSRSLSLAAYLAYARRAGRPGDVPDQPRPQGPLIWAHAVDAARADTLVHLAERLASQRRGLRLLLTTSGAAPARVSTSGPVLWQPVPEDNLPAAEAFLAHWRPDICVWTGGDLRPALLICASRQRIPLYLVDADETYLERASWRWFPDMPRAVLGLFTEILTRTETAARLVRRFGAPERIVSVTGPFQEGAMTLPYNSSEREEMAGLLRSRPIWLASQIQRAELETVLEAHREVSRLAHRSLLIIVPDLNDDRNEIRAILNLQGWRTSVWSEGELPSETTQVILADTPGEMGLWYRLAPVTFMGSSLVSGQHGRDPNEPAAHGSAILYGPNVGRYLNRYSRYAEAGAARIIRDSQTLTAAVQRLIAPDQAAVMAHAAWDVASKGAAVTDRIQDMLLDRLDRLEAEK
;
A
#
# COMPACT_ATOMS: atom_id res chain seq x y z
N MET A 1 -37.02 11.50 4.51
CA MET A 1 -36.53 10.12 4.75
C MET A 1 -37.72 9.16 4.79
N SER A 2 -37.88 8.26 3.81
CA SER A 2 -38.91 7.24 3.89
C SER A 2 -38.58 6.31 5.07
N ARG A 3 -39.58 6.08 5.95
CA ARG A 3 -39.38 5.18 7.10
C ARG A 3 -39.27 3.74 6.59
N SER A 4 -38.06 3.18 6.51
CA SER A 4 -37.86 1.77 6.23
C SER A 4 -38.39 0.94 7.40
N LEU A 5 -39.42 0.12 7.15
CA LEU A 5 -39.99 -0.78 8.15
C LEU A 5 -38.98 -1.88 8.55
N SER A 6 -38.24 -2.40 7.57
CA SER A 6 -37.19 -3.39 7.81
C SER A 6 -36.08 -2.86 8.72
N LEU A 7 -35.68 -1.61 8.50
CA LEU A 7 -34.70 -0.93 9.35
C LEU A 7 -35.23 -0.68 10.77
N ALA A 8 -36.49 -0.28 10.91
CA ALA A 8 -37.10 -0.09 12.21
C ALA A 8 -37.19 -1.42 13.01
N ALA A 9 -37.57 -2.50 12.35
CA ALA A 9 -37.60 -3.84 12.94
C ALA A 9 -36.19 -4.30 13.36
N TYR A 10 -35.18 -4.11 12.49
CA TYR A 10 -33.79 -4.43 12.81
C TYR A 10 -33.29 -3.64 14.02
N LEU A 11 -33.53 -2.33 14.08
CA LEU A 11 -33.10 -1.50 15.21
C LEU A 11 -33.82 -1.87 16.51
N ALA A 12 -35.10 -2.29 16.44
CA ALA A 12 -35.80 -2.81 17.61
C ALA A 12 -35.18 -4.11 18.14
N TYR A 13 -34.78 -5.00 17.23
CA TYR A 13 -34.04 -6.22 17.57
C TYR A 13 -32.63 -5.87 18.13
N ALA A 14 -31.87 -5.02 17.45
CA ALA A 14 -30.53 -4.58 17.85
C ALA A 14 -30.51 -3.85 19.23
N ARG A 15 -31.62 -3.27 19.62
CA ARG A 15 -31.79 -2.69 20.97
C ARG A 15 -31.95 -3.74 22.05
N ARG A 16 -32.60 -4.88 21.75
CA ARG A 16 -32.89 -5.94 22.73
C ARG A 16 -31.74 -6.94 22.88
N ALA A 17 -31.00 -7.16 21.82
CA ALA A 17 -29.97 -8.20 21.72
C ALA A 17 -28.61 -7.81 22.30
N GLY A 18 -28.37 -6.53 22.66
CA GLY A 18 -27.03 -6.05 22.98
C GLY A 18 -26.75 -5.77 24.44
N ARG A 19 -25.56 -6.15 24.87
CA ARG A 19 -24.91 -5.59 26.06
C ARG A 19 -24.16 -4.32 25.67
N PRO A 20 -23.99 -3.34 26.58
CA PRO A 20 -23.04 -2.25 26.34
C PRO A 20 -21.66 -2.88 26.04
N GLY A 21 -21.03 -2.44 24.97
CA GLY A 21 -19.66 -2.84 24.69
C GLY A 21 -18.71 -2.35 25.79
N ASP A 22 -17.60 -3.04 25.98
CA ASP A 22 -16.55 -2.58 26.89
C ASP A 22 -16.07 -1.20 26.43
N VAL A 23 -15.99 -0.27 27.39
CA VAL A 23 -15.40 1.05 27.13
C VAL A 23 -13.91 0.84 26.93
N PRO A 24 -13.33 1.34 25.82
CA PRO A 24 -11.89 1.19 25.58
C PRO A 24 -11.07 1.83 26.70
N ASP A 25 -9.99 1.16 27.15
CA ASP A 25 -9.05 1.72 28.12
C ASP A 25 -8.27 2.93 27.58
N GLN A 26 -8.18 3.05 26.25
CA GLN A 26 -7.47 4.14 25.59
C GLN A 26 -8.32 5.43 25.59
N PRO A 27 -7.78 6.56 26.10
CA PRO A 27 -8.50 7.84 26.04
C PRO A 27 -8.60 8.36 24.60
N ARG A 28 -9.68 9.08 24.31
CA ARG A 28 -9.82 9.79 23.04
C ARG A 28 -8.66 10.80 22.89
N PRO A 29 -7.93 10.78 21.77
CA PRO A 29 -6.89 11.76 21.51
C PRO A 29 -7.47 13.17 21.34
N GLN A 30 -6.63 14.18 21.62
CA GLN A 30 -6.97 15.56 21.30
C GLN A 30 -6.86 15.81 19.78
N GLY A 31 -7.67 16.72 19.25
CA GLY A 31 -7.67 17.08 17.84
C GLY A 31 -8.63 16.27 16.97
N PRO A 32 -8.52 16.42 15.62
CA PRO A 32 -9.36 15.72 14.67
C PRO A 32 -9.15 14.21 14.71
N LEU A 33 -10.27 13.47 14.71
CA LEU A 33 -10.26 12.01 14.73
C LEU A 33 -11.07 11.45 13.56
N ILE A 34 -10.41 10.77 12.65
CA ILE A 34 -11.05 9.99 11.58
C ILE A 34 -11.23 8.55 12.09
N TRP A 35 -12.46 8.07 12.09
CA TRP A 35 -12.74 6.66 12.30
C TRP A 35 -12.74 5.94 10.95
N ALA A 36 -11.90 4.92 10.80
CA ALA A 36 -11.83 4.10 9.61
C ALA A 36 -12.11 2.62 9.95
N HIS A 37 -12.94 1.95 9.15
CA HIS A 37 -13.20 0.52 9.27
C HIS A 37 -12.64 -0.24 8.08
N ALA A 38 -11.82 -1.25 8.36
CA ALA A 38 -11.28 -2.17 7.38
C ALA A 38 -11.96 -3.53 7.47
N VAL A 39 -12.51 -4.01 6.34
CA VAL A 39 -13.15 -5.33 6.26
C VAL A 39 -12.12 -6.47 6.15
N ASP A 40 -10.88 -6.16 5.73
CA ASP A 40 -9.79 -7.11 5.58
C ASP A 40 -8.41 -6.47 5.88
N ALA A 41 -7.38 -7.33 5.95
CA ALA A 41 -6.02 -6.91 6.28
C ALA A 41 -5.39 -5.99 5.22
N ALA A 42 -5.68 -6.21 3.92
CA ALA A 42 -5.11 -5.39 2.85
C ALA A 42 -5.63 -3.95 2.92
N ARG A 43 -6.93 -3.78 3.20
CA ARG A 43 -7.53 -2.45 3.41
C ARG A 43 -7.06 -1.81 4.71
N ALA A 44 -6.82 -2.61 5.76
CA ALA A 44 -6.26 -2.12 7.00
C ALA A 44 -4.85 -1.53 6.80
N ASP A 45 -3.97 -2.21 6.07
CA ASP A 45 -2.65 -1.71 5.73
C ASP A 45 -2.71 -0.42 4.90
N THR A 46 -3.65 -0.35 3.95
CA THR A 46 -3.86 0.86 3.13
C THR A 46 -4.35 2.04 3.97
N LEU A 47 -5.24 1.80 4.94
CA LEU A 47 -5.71 2.84 5.86
C LEU A 47 -4.63 3.33 6.82
N VAL A 48 -3.72 2.44 7.27
CA VAL A 48 -2.54 2.85 8.06
C VAL A 48 -1.66 3.79 7.25
N HIS A 49 -1.37 3.45 6.00
CA HIS A 49 -0.60 4.31 5.11
C HIS A 49 -1.29 5.66 4.84
N LEU A 50 -2.60 5.66 4.61
CA LEU A 50 -3.38 6.88 4.47
C LEU A 50 -3.29 7.76 5.72
N ALA A 51 -3.33 7.16 6.92
CA ALA A 51 -3.20 7.88 8.19
C ALA A 51 -1.83 8.55 8.35
N GLU A 52 -0.75 7.89 7.96
CA GLU A 52 0.60 8.45 7.96
C GLU A 52 0.69 9.68 7.04
N ARG A 53 0.13 9.59 5.85
CA ARG A 53 0.06 10.70 4.90
C ARG A 53 -0.79 11.88 5.41
N LEU A 54 -1.96 11.60 5.97
CA LEU A 54 -2.83 12.64 6.56
C LEU A 54 -2.15 13.33 7.74
N ALA A 55 -1.49 12.57 8.63
CA ALA A 55 -0.79 13.12 9.80
C ALA A 55 0.42 13.98 9.41
N SER A 56 1.09 13.69 8.27
CA SER A 56 2.19 14.51 7.77
C SER A 56 1.71 15.88 7.27
N GLN A 57 0.49 15.97 6.76
CA GLN A 57 -0.10 17.21 6.27
C GLN A 57 -0.83 18.00 7.35
N ARG A 58 -1.43 17.32 8.33
CA ARG A 58 -2.21 17.96 9.39
C ARG A 58 -1.77 17.51 10.78
N ARG A 59 -1.13 18.41 11.50
CA ARG A 59 -0.67 18.13 12.88
C ARG A 59 -1.83 17.80 13.81
N GLY A 60 -1.64 16.76 14.63
CA GLY A 60 -2.63 16.34 15.62
C GLY A 60 -3.76 15.47 15.08
N LEU A 61 -3.85 15.26 13.77
CA LEU A 61 -4.81 14.33 13.18
C LEU A 61 -4.47 12.89 13.57
N ARG A 62 -5.46 12.16 14.03
CA ARG A 62 -5.39 10.74 14.36
C ARG A 62 -6.42 9.93 13.58
N LEU A 63 -6.11 8.66 13.36
CA LEU A 63 -7.04 7.71 12.74
C LEU A 63 -7.33 6.58 13.73
N LEU A 64 -8.62 6.38 14.04
CA LEU A 64 -9.11 5.22 14.77
C LEU A 64 -9.42 4.12 13.76
N LEU A 65 -8.59 3.09 13.70
CA LEU A 65 -8.79 1.93 12.85
C LEU A 65 -9.59 0.85 13.59
N THR A 66 -10.70 0.42 13.00
CA THR A 66 -11.46 -0.73 13.47
C THR A 66 -11.40 -1.87 12.47
N THR A 67 -11.27 -3.11 12.96
CA THR A 67 -11.28 -4.32 12.14
C THR A 67 -12.18 -5.38 12.76
N SER A 68 -12.66 -6.32 11.94
CA SER A 68 -13.42 -7.49 12.42
C SER A 68 -12.53 -8.60 13.00
N GLY A 69 -11.21 -8.47 12.91
CA GLY A 69 -10.20 -9.44 13.35
C GLY A 69 -9.12 -8.83 14.22
N ALA A 70 -7.95 -9.48 14.23
CA ALA A 70 -6.78 -9.01 14.99
C ALA A 70 -6.24 -7.67 14.51
N ALA A 71 -5.43 -7.03 15.37
CA ALA A 71 -4.71 -5.80 15.01
C ALA A 71 -3.81 -6.01 13.77
N PRO A 72 -3.79 -5.06 12.84
CA PRO A 72 -2.81 -5.11 11.76
C PRO A 72 -1.38 -5.02 12.32
N ALA A 73 -0.45 -5.77 11.72
CA ALA A 73 0.94 -5.82 12.17
C ALA A 73 1.67 -4.47 12.12
N ARG A 74 1.18 -3.53 11.32
CA ARG A 74 1.77 -2.19 11.13
C ARG A 74 1.33 -1.13 12.15
N VAL A 75 0.35 -1.41 12.99
CA VAL A 75 -0.10 -0.43 13.99
C VAL A 75 0.93 -0.32 15.10
N SER A 76 1.61 0.84 15.12
CA SER A 76 2.59 1.18 16.17
C SER A 76 1.95 1.99 17.27
N THR A 77 2.33 1.76 18.51
CA THR A 77 1.84 2.50 19.68
C THR A 77 2.18 4.00 19.65
N SER A 78 3.21 4.39 18.91
CA SER A 78 3.64 5.79 18.77
C SER A 78 3.16 6.46 17.46
N GLY A 79 2.49 5.71 16.57
CA GLY A 79 2.03 6.19 15.27
C GLY A 79 0.75 7.01 15.32
N PRO A 80 0.28 7.53 14.17
CA PRO A 80 -0.97 8.29 14.07
C PRO A 80 -2.23 7.43 14.16
N VAL A 81 -2.10 6.10 14.21
CA VAL A 81 -3.20 5.14 14.18
C VAL A 81 -3.44 4.56 15.57
N LEU A 82 -4.68 4.63 16.01
CA LEU A 82 -5.22 3.90 17.17
C LEU A 82 -5.99 2.70 16.62
N TRP A 83 -5.91 1.55 17.26
CA TRP A 83 -6.65 0.37 16.84
C TRP A 83 -7.52 -0.18 17.94
N GLN A 84 -8.71 -0.67 17.54
CA GLN A 84 -9.54 -1.55 18.38
C GLN A 84 -10.41 -2.46 17.51
N PRO A 85 -10.93 -3.56 18.04
CA PRO A 85 -11.97 -4.36 17.38
C PRO A 85 -13.20 -3.49 17.08
N VAL A 86 -13.86 -3.75 15.95
CA VAL A 86 -15.14 -3.10 15.66
C VAL A 86 -16.19 -3.55 16.68
N PRO A 87 -17.00 -2.65 17.27
CA PRO A 87 -18.02 -3.01 18.22
C PRO A 87 -19.10 -3.92 17.59
N GLU A 88 -19.80 -4.67 18.43
CA GLU A 88 -20.95 -5.45 17.97
C GLU A 88 -22.00 -4.55 17.31
N ASP A 89 -22.70 -5.06 16.29
CA ASP A 89 -23.71 -4.32 15.55
C ASP A 89 -25.04 -4.24 16.30
N ASN A 90 -25.01 -3.67 17.48
CA ASN A 90 -26.18 -3.39 18.32
C ASN A 90 -26.16 -1.93 18.81
N LEU A 91 -27.34 -1.42 19.21
CA LEU A 91 -27.45 0.01 19.56
C LEU A 91 -26.65 0.39 20.82
N PRO A 92 -26.66 -0.38 21.93
CA PRO A 92 -25.91 -0.02 23.13
C PRO A 92 -24.39 0.04 22.88
N ALA A 93 -23.84 -0.93 22.17
CA ALA A 93 -22.40 -0.96 21.83
C ALA A 93 -22.02 0.19 20.89
N ALA A 94 -22.85 0.44 19.87
CA ALA A 94 -22.65 1.55 18.93
C ALA A 94 -22.69 2.92 19.63
N GLU A 95 -23.67 3.15 20.51
CA GLU A 95 -23.79 4.40 21.27
C GLU A 95 -22.62 4.60 22.24
N ALA A 96 -22.19 3.57 22.96
CA ALA A 96 -21.02 3.62 23.84
C ALA A 96 -19.73 3.92 23.09
N PHE A 97 -19.49 3.25 21.94
CA PHE A 97 -18.34 3.48 21.07
C PHE A 97 -18.30 4.94 20.57
N LEU A 98 -19.40 5.43 20.03
CA LEU A 98 -19.45 6.78 19.47
C LEU A 98 -19.40 7.87 20.55
N ALA A 99 -19.96 7.62 21.74
CA ALA A 99 -19.87 8.54 22.88
C ALA A 99 -18.44 8.69 23.41
N HIS A 100 -17.67 7.59 23.38
CA HIS A 100 -16.26 7.58 23.78
C HIS A 100 -15.37 8.26 22.75
N TRP A 101 -15.39 7.81 21.51
CA TRP A 101 -14.47 8.26 20.48
C TRP A 101 -14.84 9.58 19.82
N ARG A 102 -16.11 9.87 19.66
CA ARG A 102 -16.62 11.10 19.01
C ARG A 102 -15.83 11.46 17.75
N PRO A 103 -15.79 10.57 16.73
CA PRO A 103 -15.03 10.81 15.52
C PRO A 103 -15.67 11.96 14.71
N ASP A 104 -14.83 12.75 14.03
CA ASP A 104 -15.28 13.84 13.17
C ASP A 104 -15.75 13.33 11.79
N ILE A 105 -15.19 12.24 11.29
CA ILE A 105 -15.50 11.60 9.99
C ILE A 105 -15.44 10.08 10.17
N CYS A 106 -16.28 9.35 9.40
CA CYS A 106 -16.20 7.90 9.27
C CYS A 106 -15.86 7.48 7.83
N VAL A 107 -14.83 6.64 7.66
CA VAL A 107 -14.45 6.00 6.41
C VAL A 107 -14.68 4.49 6.56
N TRP A 108 -15.61 3.95 5.78
CA TRP A 108 -15.92 2.53 5.76
C TRP A 108 -15.38 1.90 4.48
N THR A 109 -14.70 0.76 4.54
CA THR A 109 -14.15 0.12 3.35
C THR A 109 -14.88 -1.16 2.99
N GLY A 110 -14.89 -1.50 1.70
CA GLY A 110 -15.36 -2.78 1.17
C GLY A 110 -16.86 -2.92 1.06
N GLY A 111 -17.59 -3.01 2.16
CA GLY A 111 -19.04 -3.12 2.12
C GLY A 111 -19.69 -4.11 3.10
N ASP A 112 -18.96 -4.67 4.05
CA ASP A 112 -19.54 -5.40 5.20
C ASP A 112 -20.12 -4.39 6.18
N LEU A 113 -21.27 -3.82 5.79
CA LEU A 113 -21.89 -2.71 6.53
C LEU A 113 -22.55 -3.18 7.82
N ARG A 114 -22.42 -2.40 8.88
CA ARG A 114 -23.02 -2.61 10.19
C ARG A 114 -24.13 -1.59 10.42
N PRO A 115 -25.42 -1.95 10.15
CA PRO A 115 -26.50 -0.97 10.11
C PRO A 115 -26.73 -0.20 11.41
N ALA A 116 -26.70 -0.86 12.57
CA ALA A 116 -26.91 -0.19 13.85
C ALA A 116 -25.82 0.87 14.11
N LEU A 117 -24.55 0.51 13.87
CA LEU A 117 -23.40 1.37 14.08
C LEU A 117 -23.42 2.59 13.13
N LEU A 118 -23.67 2.37 11.84
CA LEU A 118 -23.73 3.43 10.82
C LEU A 118 -24.91 4.38 11.04
N ILE A 119 -26.06 3.87 11.49
CA ILE A 119 -27.23 4.71 11.82
C ILE A 119 -26.94 5.57 13.05
N CYS A 120 -26.32 5.02 14.09
CA CYS A 120 -25.94 5.80 15.27
C CYS A 120 -24.96 6.92 14.89
N ALA A 121 -23.96 6.62 14.05
CA ALA A 121 -23.02 7.62 13.54
C ALA A 121 -23.74 8.72 12.72
N SER A 122 -24.62 8.34 11.82
CA SER A 122 -25.42 9.29 11.02
C SER A 122 -26.33 10.17 11.89
N ARG A 123 -26.94 9.62 12.95
CA ARG A 123 -27.75 10.40 13.92
C ARG A 123 -26.92 11.43 14.66
N GLN A 124 -25.65 11.15 14.92
CA GLN A 124 -24.71 12.11 15.50
C GLN A 124 -24.12 13.09 14.48
N ARG A 125 -24.62 13.06 13.23
CA ARG A 125 -24.17 13.90 12.11
C ARG A 125 -22.71 13.68 11.70
N ILE A 126 -22.16 12.51 11.99
CA ILE A 126 -20.82 12.13 11.52
C ILE A 126 -20.93 11.85 10.02
N PRO A 127 -20.17 12.55 9.14
CA PRO A 127 -20.14 12.25 7.72
C PRO A 127 -19.60 10.85 7.46
N LEU A 128 -20.30 10.06 6.64
CA LEU A 128 -19.98 8.68 6.32
C LEU A 128 -19.50 8.59 4.87
N TYR A 129 -18.36 7.97 4.64
CA TYR A 129 -17.78 7.69 3.32
C TYR A 129 -17.61 6.19 3.16
N LEU A 130 -18.18 5.61 2.10
CA LEU A 130 -17.90 4.23 1.71
C LEU A 130 -16.84 4.24 0.63
N VAL A 131 -15.67 3.67 0.94
CA VAL A 131 -14.49 3.67 0.07
C VAL A 131 -14.17 2.24 -0.36
N ASP A 132 -13.69 2.08 -1.60
CA ASP A 132 -13.35 0.78 -2.17
C ASP A 132 -14.50 -0.24 -2.06
N ALA A 133 -15.72 0.24 -2.30
CA ALA A 133 -16.89 -0.63 -2.28
C ALA A 133 -16.73 -1.76 -3.29
N ASP A 134 -16.87 -2.99 -2.81
CA ASP A 134 -16.54 -4.22 -3.51
C ASP A 134 -17.77 -5.13 -3.57
N GLU A 135 -18.08 -5.65 -4.74
CA GLU A 135 -19.23 -6.54 -4.95
C GLU A 135 -19.21 -7.76 -4.05
N THR A 136 -18.04 -8.32 -3.77
CA THR A 136 -17.89 -9.53 -2.94
C THR A 136 -18.44 -9.32 -1.52
N TYR A 137 -18.15 -8.18 -0.91
CA TYR A 137 -18.63 -7.83 0.43
C TYR A 137 -20.08 -7.36 0.41
N LEU A 138 -20.47 -6.59 -0.60
CA LEU A 138 -21.85 -6.12 -0.77
C LEU A 138 -22.83 -7.28 -0.99
N GLU A 139 -22.43 -8.31 -1.73
CA GLU A 139 -23.25 -9.48 -2.00
C GLU A 139 -23.37 -10.43 -0.82
N ARG A 140 -22.37 -10.50 0.05
CA ARG A 140 -22.38 -11.33 1.27
C ARG A 140 -23.23 -10.73 2.40
N ALA A 141 -23.57 -9.47 2.34
CA ALA A 141 -24.26 -8.77 3.40
C ALA A 141 -25.64 -9.40 3.70
N SER A 142 -25.84 -9.89 4.92
CA SER A 142 -27.10 -10.53 5.36
C SER A 142 -28.29 -9.56 5.31
N TRP A 143 -28.07 -8.27 5.49
CA TRP A 143 -29.10 -7.22 5.45
C TRP A 143 -29.73 -7.02 4.06
N ARG A 144 -29.09 -7.50 3.00
CA ARG A 144 -29.65 -7.43 1.62
C ARG A 144 -30.99 -8.13 1.45
N TRP A 145 -31.28 -9.10 2.30
CA TRP A 145 -32.53 -9.85 2.27
C TRP A 145 -33.74 -9.05 2.80
N PHE A 146 -33.50 -7.88 3.41
CA PHE A 146 -34.56 -6.99 3.86
C PHE A 146 -34.86 -5.96 2.76
N PRO A 147 -36.09 -5.88 2.23
CA PRO A 147 -36.38 -5.17 0.96
C PRO A 147 -35.92 -3.72 0.86
N ASP A 148 -35.99 -2.97 1.94
CA ASP A 148 -35.69 -1.53 1.98
C ASP A 148 -34.49 -1.16 2.84
N MET A 149 -33.86 -2.13 3.51
CA MET A 149 -32.69 -1.90 4.34
C MET A 149 -31.46 -1.47 3.54
N PRO A 150 -31.11 -2.11 2.39
CA PRO A 150 -29.97 -1.68 1.58
C PRO A 150 -30.04 -0.19 1.20
N ARG A 151 -31.19 0.24 0.71
CA ARG A 151 -31.41 1.63 0.33
C ARG A 151 -31.29 2.58 1.53
N ALA A 152 -31.82 2.18 2.69
CA ALA A 152 -31.79 3.01 3.89
C ALA A 152 -30.35 3.17 4.42
N VAL A 153 -29.55 2.08 4.42
CA VAL A 153 -28.16 2.12 4.91
C VAL A 153 -27.23 2.82 3.92
N LEU A 154 -27.31 2.50 2.62
CA LEU A 154 -26.50 3.16 1.60
C LEU A 154 -26.82 4.65 1.45
N GLY A 155 -28.05 5.04 1.71
CA GLY A 155 -28.47 6.45 1.73
C GLY A 155 -27.92 7.28 2.89
N LEU A 156 -27.24 6.67 3.87
CA LEU A 156 -26.56 7.38 4.97
C LEU A 156 -25.22 7.96 4.55
N PHE A 157 -24.61 7.42 3.49
CA PHE A 157 -23.29 7.86 3.06
C PHE A 157 -23.34 9.18 2.32
N THR A 158 -22.34 10.01 2.57
CA THR A 158 -22.10 11.28 1.88
C THR A 158 -21.60 11.00 0.46
N GLU A 159 -20.64 10.07 0.33
CA GLU A 159 -20.13 9.57 -0.94
C GLU A 159 -19.86 8.06 -0.86
N ILE A 160 -19.99 7.40 -2.01
CA ILE A 160 -19.69 5.98 -2.21
C ILE A 160 -18.69 5.86 -3.39
N LEU A 161 -17.47 5.50 -3.06
CA LEU A 161 -16.40 5.28 -4.01
C LEU A 161 -16.27 3.78 -4.28
N THR A 162 -16.56 3.35 -5.50
CA THR A 162 -16.58 1.93 -5.86
C THR A 162 -15.31 1.53 -6.59
N ARG A 163 -14.90 0.29 -6.34
CA ARG A 163 -13.71 -0.32 -6.94
C ARG A 163 -13.88 -0.56 -8.43
N THR A 164 -15.09 -0.98 -8.83
CA THR A 164 -15.41 -1.39 -10.20
C THR A 164 -16.75 -0.80 -10.63
N GLU A 165 -16.99 -0.77 -11.94
CA GLU A 165 -18.31 -0.42 -12.50
C GLU A 165 -19.38 -1.45 -12.10
N THR A 166 -18.98 -2.72 -11.89
CA THR A 166 -19.89 -3.76 -11.40
C THR A 166 -20.37 -3.47 -10.00
N ALA A 167 -19.45 -3.08 -9.08
CA ALA A 167 -19.80 -2.62 -7.74
C ALA A 167 -20.69 -1.38 -7.77
N ALA A 168 -20.43 -0.42 -8.66
CA ALA A 168 -21.27 0.77 -8.81
C ALA A 168 -22.70 0.44 -9.24
N ARG A 169 -22.85 -0.45 -10.23
CA ARG A 169 -24.17 -0.95 -10.66
C ARG A 169 -24.89 -1.67 -9.55
N LEU A 170 -24.19 -2.47 -8.76
CA LEU A 170 -24.75 -3.18 -7.62
C LEU A 170 -25.27 -2.23 -6.54
N VAL A 171 -24.45 -1.24 -6.16
CA VAL A 171 -24.80 -0.20 -5.16
C VAL A 171 -26.04 0.59 -5.62
N ARG A 172 -26.08 0.99 -6.89
CA ARG A 172 -27.25 1.67 -7.49
C ARG A 172 -28.51 0.79 -7.47
N ARG A 173 -28.34 -0.50 -7.81
CA ARG A 173 -29.44 -1.49 -7.74
C ARG A 173 -29.98 -1.69 -6.33
N PHE A 174 -29.13 -1.55 -5.32
CA PHE A 174 -29.53 -1.54 -3.91
C PHE A 174 -30.19 -0.22 -3.47
N GLY A 175 -30.29 0.77 -4.37
CA GLY A 175 -31.03 2.00 -4.16
C GLY A 175 -30.21 3.16 -3.61
N ALA A 176 -28.90 3.11 -3.69
CA ALA A 176 -28.07 4.30 -3.42
C ALA A 176 -28.37 5.40 -4.44
N PRO A 177 -28.44 6.68 -4.01
CA PRO A 177 -28.60 7.80 -4.94
C PRO A 177 -27.43 7.90 -5.91
N GLU A 178 -27.71 8.05 -7.21
CA GLU A 178 -26.67 8.07 -8.25
C GLU A 178 -25.63 9.18 -8.03
N ARG A 179 -26.08 10.35 -7.54
CA ARG A 179 -25.21 11.52 -7.31
C ARG A 179 -24.08 11.30 -6.30
N ILE A 180 -24.18 10.28 -5.42
CA ILE A 180 -23.18 9.98 -4.40
C ILE A 180 -22.29 8.81 -4.77
N VAL A 181 -22.53 8.15 -5.92
CA VAL A 181 -21.79 6.95 -6.35
C VAL A 181 -20.82 7.30 -7.48
N SER A 182 -19.55 7.05 -7.29
CA SER A 182 -18.52 7.21 -8.32
C SER A 182 -17.57 6.01 -8.36
N VAL A 183 -17.09 5.69 -9.57
CA VAL A 183 -16.06 4.65 -9.76
C VAL A 183 -14.70 5.32 -9.68
N THR A 184 -13.87 4.86 -8.75
CA THR A 184 -12.52 5.40 -8.54
C THR A 184 -11.43 4.41 -8.89
N GLY A 185 -11.75 3.13 -8.93
CA GLY A 185 -10.76 2.07 -8.92
C GLY A 185 -10.46 1.59 -7.49
N PRO A 186 -9.55 0.61 -7.36
CA PRO A 186 -9.21 0.03 -6.06
C PRO A 186 -8.46 1.03 -5.17
N PHE A 187 -8.89 1.15 -3.92
CA PHE A 187 -8.17 1.87 -2.89
C PHE A 187 -6.98 1.03 -2.43
N GLN A 188 -5.81 1.49 -2.79
CA GLN A 188 -4.55 0.78 -2.57
C GLN A 188 -3.50 1.76 -2.09
N GLU A 189 -2.49 1.26 -1.40
CA GLU A 189 -1.34 2.10 -1.09
C GLU A 189 -0.77 2.67 -2.39
N GLY A 190 -0.82 3.98 -2.52
CA GLY A 190 -0.13 4.68 -3.59
C GLY A 190 1.37 4.53 -3.40
N ALA A 191 2.08 4.26 -4.48
CA ALA A 191 3.52 4.27 -4.44
C ALA A 191 4.02 5.70 -4.19
N MET A 192 4.65 5.92 -3.05
CA MET A 192 5.40 7.16 -2.83
C MET A 192 6.76 7.02 -3.52
N THR A 193 7.07 7.99 -4.37
CA THR A 193 8.44 8.10 -4.90
C THR A 193 9.40 8.41 -3.76
N LEU A 194 10.42 7.59 -3.60
CA LEU A 194 11.49 7.88 -2.65
C LEU A 194 12.26 9.13 -3.10
N PRO A 195 12.69 9.98 -2.16
CA PRO A 195 13.46 11.17 -2.50
C PRO A 195 14.82 10.79 -3.11
N TYR A 196 15.30 11.59 -4.04
CA TYR A 196 16.63 11.49 -4.62
C TYR A 196 17.14 12.89 -5.04
N ASN A 197 18.46 13.04 -5.10
CA ASN A 197 19.08 14.25 -5.62
C ASN A 197 19.08 14.22 -7.15
N SER A 198 18.39 15.17 -7.79
CA SER A 198 18.28 15.23 -9.25
C SER A 198 19.60 15.53 -9.95
N SER A 199 20.45 16.38 -9.37
CA SER A 199 21.78 16.70 -9.92
C SER A 199 22.71 15.50 -9.89
N GLU A 200 22.73 14.77 -8.79
CA GLU A 200 23.50 13.53 -8.64
C GLU A 200 23.02 12.43 -9.61
N ARG A 201 21.68 12.30 -9.75
CA ARG A 201 21.11 11.40 -10.75
C ARG A 201 21.54 11.75 -12.17
N GLU A 202 21.57 13.05 -12.53
CA GLU A 202 22.00 13.51 -13.87
C GLU A 202 23.48 13.24 -14.12
N GLU A 203 24.33 13.50 -13.12
CA GLU A 203 25.75 13.19 -13.17
C GLU A 203 25.99 11.71 -13.38
N MET A 204 25.38 10.86 -12.52
CA MET A 204 25.49 9.40 -12.64
C MET A 204 24.94 8.89 -13.97
N ALA A 205 23.79 9.36 -14.43
CA ALA A 205 23.24 8.99 -15.73
C ALA A 205 24.18 9.39 -16.89
N GLY A 206 24.90 10.50 -16.73
CA GLY A 206 25.96 10.94 -17.66
C GLY A 206 27.14 9.98 -17.71
N LEU A 207 27.65 9.56 -16.54
CA LEU A 207 28.77 8.62 -16.41
C LEU A 207 28.41 7.22 -16.91
N LEU A 208 27.16 6.78 -16.69
CA LEU A 208 26.68 5.44 -16.98
C LEU A 208 26.06 5.28 -18.38
N ARG A 209 26.15 6.29 -19.24
CA ARG A 209 25.56 6.28 -20.60
C ARG A 209 25.85 5.00 -21.37
N SER A 210 24.81 4.50 -22.04
CA SER A 210 24.87 3.32 -22.93
C SER A 210 25.26 2.00 -22.26
N ARG A 211 25.32 1.93 -20.95
CA ARG A 211 25.57 0.69 -20.21
C ARG A 211 24.23 0.04 -19.81
N PRO A 212 24.02 -1.25 -20.06
CA PRO A 212 22.93 -1.98 -19.43
C PRO A 212 23.14 -2.03 -17.93
N ILE A 213 22.15 -1.52 -17.18
CA ILE A 213 22.21 -1.43 -15.71
C ILE A 213 21.08 -2.27 -15.13
N TRP A 214 21.39 -3.02 -14.09
CA TRP A 214 20.38 -3.61 -13.23
C TRP A 214 20.77 -3.50 -11.77
N LEU A 215 19.78 -3.49 -10.89
CA LEU A 215 19.91 -3.27 -9.46
C LEU A 215 19.54 -4.55 -8.70
N ALA A 216 20.38 -4.94 -7.75
CA ALA A 216 20.06 -5.89 -6.70
C ALA A 216 19.81 -5.09 -5.41
N SER A 217 18.52 -4.89 -5.11
CA SER A 217 18.04 -3.96 -4.09
C SER A 217 17.91 -4.64 -2.75
N GLN A 218 18.57 -4.13 -1.71
CA GLN A 218 18.45 -4.57 -0.31
C GLN A 218 18.59 -6.09 -0.15
N ILE A 219 19.65 -6.62 -0.76
CA ILE A 219 19.93 -8.06 -0.75
C ILE A 219 20.50 -8.51 0.59
N GLN A 220 20.12 -9.72 0.99
CA GLN A 220 20.74 -10.43 2.10
C GLN A 220 22.08 -11.01 1.67
N ARG A 221 22.99 -11.17 2.64
CA ARG A 221 24.27 -11.85 2.40
C ARG A 221 24.10 -13.22 1.71
N ALA A 222 23.05 -13.97 2.09
CA ALA A 222 22.76 -15.28 1.52
C ALA A 222 22.32 -15.24 0.04
N GLU A 223 21.87 -14.09 -0.48
CA GLU A 223 21.48 -13.91 -1.88
C GLU A 223 22.66 -13.49 -2.78
N LEU A 224 23.75 -13.01 -2.17
CA LEU A 224 24.87 -12.39 -2.88
C LEU A 224 25.47 -13.33 -3.94
N GLU A 225 25.70 -14.59 -3.62
CA GLU A 225 26.28 -15.55 -4.57
C GLU A 225 25.37 -15.75 -5.79
N THR A 226 24.05 -15.92 -5.56
CA THR A 226 23.05 -16.04 -6.64
C THR A 226 23.06 -14.82 -7.56
N VAL A 227 23.19 -13.62 -6.99
CA VAL A 227 23.25 -12.36 -7.73
C VAL A 227 24.56 -12.25 -8.54
N LEU A 228 25.70 -12.59 -7.94
CA LEU A 228 26.99 -12.52 -8.61
C LEU A 228 27.16 -13.57 -9.70
N GLU A 229 26.65 -14.78 -9.50
CA GLU A 229 26.59 -15.81 -10.56
C GLU A 229 25.76 -15.32 -11.74
N ALA A 230 24.56 -14.77 -11.48
CA ALA A 230 23.71 -14.23 -12.53
C ALA A 230 24.40 -13.08 -13.27
N HIS A 231 25.06 -12.17 -12.56
CA HIS A 231 25.77 -11.05 -13.18
C HIS A 231 26.96 -11.50 -14.02
N ARG A 232 27.67 -12.57 -13.61
CA ARG A 232 28.76 -13.16 -14.39
C ARG A 232 28.28 -13.69 -15.73
N GLU A 233 27.15 -14.42 -15.74
CA GLU A 233 26.56 -14.95 -16.96
C GLU A 233 25.97 -13.84 -17.86
N VAL A 234 25.34 -12.82 -17.26
CA VAL A 234 24.87 -11.64 -18.00
C VAL A 234 26.03 -10.91 -18.65
N SER A 235 27.15 -10.74 -17.94
CA SER A 235 28.35 -10.03 -18.44
C SER A 235 29.04 -10.75 -19.60
N ARG A 236 28.86 -12.07 -19.76
CA ARG A 236 29.37 -12.82 -20.92
C ARG A 236 28.69 -12.40 -22.22
N LEU A 237 27.41 -12.08 -22.19
CA LEU A 237 26.65 -11.63 -23.36
C LEU A 237 26.69 -10.11 -23.53
N ALA A 238 26.70 -9.38 -22.41
CA ALA A 238 26.70 -7.93 -22.36
C ALA A 238 27.91 -7.42 -21.56
N HIS A 239 29.07 -7.38 -22.20
CA HIS A 239 30.36 -7.07 -21.54
C HIS A 239 30.41 -5.72 -20.80
N ARG A 240 29.53 -4.79 -21.14
CA ARG A 240 29.42 -3.48 -20.49
C ARG A 240 28.32 -3.43 -19.42
N SER A 241 27.68 -4.57 -19.10
CA SER A 241 26.64 -4.59 -18.08
C SER A 241 27.22 -4.17 -16.72
N LEU A 242 26.39 -3.43 -15.98
CA LEU A 242 26.71 -2.93 -14.66
C LEU A 242 25.67 -3.42 -13.66
N LEU A 243 26.14 -3.97 -12.57
CA LEU A 243 25.33 -4.33 -11.42
C LEU A 243 25.49 -3.28 -10.34
N ILE A 244 24.37 -2.80 -9.81
CA ILE A 244 24.34 -2.01 -8.58
C ILE A 244 23.87 -2.95 -7.46
N ILE A 245 24.62 -3.04 -6.37
CA ILE A 245 24.27 -3.81 -5.19
C ILE A 245 23.99 -2.85 -4.05
N VAL A 246 22.77 -2.90 -3.52
CA VAL A 246 22.43 -2.28 -2.24
C VAL A 246 22.27 -3.38 -1.21
N PRO A 247 23.14 -3.47 -0.19
CA PRO A 247 22.99 -4.42 0.90
C PRO A 247 21.77 -4.15 1.76
N ASP A 248 21.25 -5.18 2.44
CA ASP A 248 20.30 -4.97 3.54
C ASP A 248 20.97 -4.17 4.67
N LEU A 249 20.20 -3.37 5.39
CA LEU A 249 20.68 -2.53 6.50
C LEU A 249 21.33 -3.35 7.63
N ASN A 250 20.94 -4.61 7.78
CA ASN A 250 21.43 -5.51 8.82
C ASN A 250 22.67 -6.32 8.40
N ASP A 251 23.07 -6.24 7.12
CA ASP A 251 24.21 -7.02 6.61
C ASP A 251 25.53 -6.27 6.78
N ASP A 252 26.60 -7.04 6.99
CA ASP A 252 27.95 -6.50 7.06
C ASP A 252 28.46 -6.11 5.66
N ARG A 253 28.49 -4.80 5.40
CA ARG A 253 28.98 -4.20 4.15
C ARG A 253 30.43 -4.56 3.88
N ASN A 254 31.26 -4.68 4.92
CA ASN A 254 32.67 -5.04 4.80
C ASN A 254 32.81 -6.49 4.32
N GLU A 255 31.95 -7.39 4.78
CA GLU A 255 31.93 -8.78 4.30
C GLU A 255 31.56 -8.85 2.81
N ILE A 256 30.52 -8.12 2.38
CA ILE A 256 30.13 -8.07 0.96
C ILE A 256 31.29 -7.53 0.12
N ARG A 257 31.93 -6.45 0.54
CA ARG A 257 33.11 -5.88 -0.13
C ARG A 257 34.27 -6.88 -0.21
N ALA A 258 34.55 -7.59 0.86
CA ALA A 258 35.61 -8.58 0.89
C ALA A 258 35.34 -9.70 -0.13
N ILE A 259 34.11 -10.16 -0.28
CA ILE A 259 33.73 -11.18 -1.26
C ILE A 259 33.86 -10.66 -2.69
N LEU A 260 33.41 -9.43 -2.97
CA LEU A 260 33.58 -8.81 -4.28
C LEU A 260 35.05 -8.75 -4.68
N ASN A 261 35.90 -8.33 -3.77
CA ASN A 261 37.36 -8.28 -3.99
C ASN A 261 37.97 -9.69 -4.20
N LEU A 262 37.60 -10.66 -3.36
CA LEU A 262 38.07 -12.03 -3.46
C LEU A 262 37.70 -12.68 -4.80
N GLN A 263 36.49 -12.38 -5.30
CA GLN A 263 36.04 -12.89 -6.60
C GLN A 263 36.57 -12.08 -7.80
N GLY A 264 37.37 -11.04 -7.57
CA GLY A 264 38.05 -10.25 -8.61
C GLY A 264 37.10 -9.28 -9.37
N TRP A 265 35.98 -8.87 -8.77
CA TRP A 265 35.11 -7.88 -9.38
C TRP A 265 35.75 -6.49 -9.37
N ARG A 266 35.66 -5.77 -10.47
CA ARG A 266 36.03 -4.34 -10.53
C ARG A 266 34.89 -3.55 -9.92
N THR A 267 35.03 -3.24 -8.65
CA THR A 267 34.02 -2.61 -7.81
C THR A 267 34.33 -1.12 -7.61
N SER A 268 33.27 -0.31 -7.57
CA SER A 268 33.28 1.09 -7.09
C SER A 268 32.46 1.13 -5.81
N VAL A 269 33.02 1.68 -4.71
CA VAL A 269 32.38 1.72 -3.40
C VAL A 269 31.82 3.13 -3.18
N TRP A 270 30.52 3.23 -3.07
CA TRP A 270 29.81 4.51 -3.05
C TRP A 270 30.11 5.35 -1.80
N SER A 271 30.17 4.73 -0.62
CA SER A 271 30.51 5.41 0.64
C SER A 271 31.91 6.01 0.68
N GLU A 272 32.81 5.55 -0.20
CA GLU A 272 34.19 6.09 -0.34
C GLU A 272 34.29 7.21 -1.39
N GLY A 273 33.14 7.60 -2.00
CA GLY A 273 33.11 8.62 -3.04
C GLY A 273 33.70 8.16 -4.39
N GLU A 274 33.80 6.84 -4.59
CA GLU A 274 34.35 6.29 -5.83
C GLU A 274 33.35 6.36 -6.97
N LEU A 275 33.62 7.17 -7.98
CA LEU A 275 32.81 7.22 -9.18
C LEU A 275 33.11 6.01 -10.10
N PRO A 276 32.07 5.42 -10.73
CA PRO A 276 32.26 4.27 -11.62
C PRO A 276 32.99 4.68 -12.90
N SER A 277 33.98 3.87 -13.28
CA SER A 277 34.69 3.98 -14.55
C SER A 277 34.04 3.11 -15.63
N GLU A 278 34.52 3.20 -16.87
CA GLU A 278 34.08 2.34 -17.96
C GLU A 278 34.31 0.84 -17.69
N THR A 279 35.30 0.50 -16.86
CA THR A 279 35.67 -0.86 -16.52
C THR A 279 34.99 -1.39 -15.27
N THR A 280 34.33 -0.53 -14.48
CA THR A 280 33.58 -0.94 -13.28
C THR A 280 32.48 -1.94 -13.64
N GLN A 281 32.41 -3.05 -12.91
CA GLN A 281 31.43 -4.12 -13.13
C GLN A 281 30.32 -4.09 -12.06
N VAL A 282 30.68 -3.66 -10.85
CA VAL A 282 29.77 -3.60 -9.71
C VAL A 282 29.90 -2.25 -9.02
N ILE A 283 28.78 -1.62 -8.71
CA ILE A 283 28.72 -0.51 -7.75
C ILE A 283 28.20 -1.08 -6.44
N LEU A 284 28.96 -0.97 -5.38
CA LEU A 284 28.49 -1.26 -4.03
C LEU A 284 27.90 0.02 -3.44
N ALA A 285 26.59 0.12 -3.47
CA ALA A 285 25.82 1.26 -2.99
C ALA A 285 25.45 1.05 -1.52
N ASP A 286 26.38 1.31 -0.65
CA ASP A 286 26.35 1.00 0.77
C ASP A 286 25.94 2.15 1.69
N THR A 287 25.51 3.28 1.13
CA THR A 287 24.99 4.44 1.87
C THR A 287 23.49 4.31 2.08
N PRO A 288 22.98 4.41 3.34
CA PRO A 288 21.56 4.32 3.60
C PRO A 288 20.78 5.56 3.11
N GLY A 289 19.52 5.37 2.72
CA GLY A 289 18.63 6.47 2.37
C GLY A 289 18.60 6.87 0.89
N GLU A 290 19.43 6.26 0.04
CA GLU A 290 19.60 6.66 -1.37
C GLU A 290 18.88 5.72 -2.37
N MET A 291 17.96 4.88 -1.89
CA MET A 291 17.24 3.93 -2.75
C MET A 291 16.52 4.59 -3.93
N GLY A 292 16.00 5.81 -3.74
CA GLY A 292 15.34 6.56 -4.82
C GLY A 292 16.26 6.84 -6.01
N LEU A 293 17.54 7.14 -5.76
CA LEU A 293 18.57 7.32 -6.80
C LEU A 293 18.77 6.01 -7.59
N TRP A 294 18.98 4.91 -6.88
CA TRP A 294 19.30 3.61 -7.50
C TRP A 294 18.14 3.04 -8.31
N TYR A 295 16.91 3.12 -7.79
CA TYR A 295 15.72 2.75 -8.56
C TYR A 295 15.54 3.60 -9.83
N ARG A 296 15.90 4.87 -9.77
CA ARG A 296 15.77 5.79 -10.91
C ARG A 296 16.83 5.58 -11.99
N LEU A 297 18.00 5.08 -11.61
CA LEU A 297 19.10 4.78 -12.53
C LEU A 297 18.97 3.39 -13.18
N ALA A 298 18.36 2.43 -12.49
CA ALA A 298 18.29 1.04 -12.95
C ALA A 298 16.91 0.73 -13.55
N PRO A 299 16.84 0.44 -14.86
CA PRO A 299 15.58 0.06 -15.51
C PRO A 299 15.06 -1.32 -15.09
N VAL A 300 15.89 -2.13 -14.42
CA VAL A 300 15.57 -3.48 -13.93
C VAL A 300 16.03 -3.61 -12.50
N THR A 301 15.14 -4.03 -11.61
CA THR A 301 15.43 -4.24 -10.19
C THR A 301 15.09 -5.67 -9.76
N PHE A 302 16.05 -6.36 -9.19
CA PHE A 302 15.82 -7.54 -8.36
C PHE A 302 15.59 -7.12 -6.92
N MET A 303 14.44 -7.52 -6.37
CA MET A 303 14.05 -7.22 -5.00
C MET A 303 14.64 -8.24 -4.04
N GLY A 304 15.62 -7.83 -3.27
CA GLY A 304 16.30 -8.67 -2.29
C GLY A 304 15.42 -9.06 -1.10
N SER A 305 16.00 -9.87 -0.20
CA SER A 305 15.30 -10.50 0.92
C SER A 305 14.12 -11.39 0.47
N SER A 306 14.09 -11.79 -0.79
CA SER A 306 12.99 -12.52 -1.40
C SER A 306 13.33 -13.96 -1.80
N LEU A 307 14.63 -14.33 -1.86
CA LEU A 307 15.09 -15.71 -2.05
C LEU A 307 15.34 -16.44 -0.73
N VAL A 308 15.52 -15.71 0.35
CA VAL A 308 15.82 -16.29 1.66
C VAL A 308 14.55 -16.68 2.39
N SER A 309 14.48 -17.94 2.83
CA SER A 309 13.34 -18.44 3.63
C SER A 309 13.26 -17.72 4.96
N GLY A 310 12.03 -17.37 5.38
CA GLY A 310 11.78 -16.63 6.62
C GLY A 310 11.90 -15.10 6.49
N GLN A 311 12.32 -14.61 5.33
CA GLN A 311 12.26 -13.20 4.96
C GLN A 311 10.96 -12.90 4.18
N HIS A 312 10.66 -11.62 3.96
CA HIS A 312 9.38 -11.22 3.37
C HIS A 312 9.51 -10.38 2.09
N GLY A 313 10.72 -10.30 1.53
CA GLY A 313 11.01 -9.41 0.41
C GLY A 313 10.91 -7.92 0.80
N ARG A 314 10.83 -7.06 -0.19
CA ARG A 314 10.72 -5.60 -0.05
C ARG A 314 9.51 -5.08 -0.80
N ASP A 315 9.14 -3.83 -0.56
CA ASP A 315 7.95 -3.23 -1.17
C ASP A 315 8.11 -3.03 -2.69
N PRO A 316 7.33 -3.71 -3.55
CA PRO A 316 7.42 -3.54 -4.99
C PRO A 316 6.90 -2.18 -5.49
N ASN A 317 6.19 -1.43 -4.65
CA ASN A 317 5.72 -0.09 -5.00
C ASN A 317 6.88 0.89 -5.19
N GLU A 318 7.99 0.72 -4.46
CA GLU A 318 9.16 1.60 -4.56
C GLU A 318 9.78 1.60 -5.97
N PRO A 319 10.27 0.46 -6.53
CA PRO A 319 10.80 0.45 -7.88
C PRO A 319 9.75 0.78 -8.94
N ALA A 320 8.50 0.39 -8.73
CA ALA A 320 7.40 0.70 -9.65
C ALA A 320 7.19 2.21 -9.81
N ALA A 321 7.19 2.97 -8.72
CA ALA A 321 7.07 4.43 -8.73
C ALA A 321 8.23 5.13 -9.45
N HIS A 322 9.40 4.49 -9.49
CA HIS A 322 10.58 5.00 -10.18
C HIS A 322 10.72 4.51 -11.64
N GLY A 323 9.78 3.68 -12.11
CA GLY A 323 9.78 3.18 -13.49
C GLY A 323 10.82 2.08 -13.73
N SER A 324 11.01 1.18 -12.76
CA SER A 324 11.89 0.01 -12.88
C SER A 324 11.08 -1.28 -13.01
N ALA A 325 11.50 -2.18 -13.89
CA ALA A 325 10.94 -3.53 -14.03
C ALA A 325 11.31 -4.39 -12.83
N ILE A 326 10.37 -5.18 -12.31
CA ILE A 326 10.50 -5.84 -11.02
C ILE A 326 10.78 -7.34 -11.16
N LEU A 327 11.89 -7.80 -10.59
CA LEU A 327 12.21 -9.21 -10.40
C LEU A 327 12.17 -9.54 -8.90
N TYR A 328 11.63 -10.69 -8.50
CA TYR A 328 11.49 -11.05 -7.10
C TYR A 328 11.51 -12.55 -6.85
N GLY A 329 11.96 -12.98 -5.68
CA GLY A 329 11.93 -14.38 -5.23
C GLY A 329 10.59 -14.79 -4.61
N PRO A 330 10.41 -16.08 -4.25
CA PRO A 330 9.14 -16.60 -3.74
C PRO A 330 8.77 -16.14 -2.33
N ASN A 331 9.72 -15.62 -1.55
CA ASN A 331 9.51 -15.26 -0.15
C ASN A 331 9.10 -13.80 -0.01
N VAL A 332 7.84 -13.51 -0.31
CA VAL A 332 7.28 -12.14 -0.30
C VAL A 332 6.03 -12.04 0.59
N GLY A 333 5.90 -12.89 1.60
CA GLY A 333 4.68 -13.07 2.38
C GLY A 333 4.01 -11.79 2.86
N ARG A 334 4.79 -10.83 3.40
CA ARG A 334 4.27 -9.53 3.83
C ARG A 334 3.69 -8.69 2.69
N TYR A 335 4.21 -8.85 1.47
CA TYR A 335 3.84 -8.05 0.30
C TYR A 335 3.15 -8.90 -0.78
N LEU A 336 2.70 -10.13 -0.45
CA LEU A 336 2.16 -11.09 -1.42
C LEU A 336 1.07 -10.47 -2.30
N ASN A 337 0.10 -9.79 -1.72
CA ASN A 337 -0.98 -9.16 -2.47
C ASN A 337 -0.50 -8.07 -3.43
N ARG A 338 0.58 -7.35 -3.08
CA ARG A 338 1.18 -6.34 -3.95
C ARG A 338 1.89 -7.02 -5.12
N TYR A 339 2.76 -8.00 -4.85
CA TYR A 339 3.46 -8.74 -5.90
C TYR A 339 2.51 -9.46 -6.85
N SER A 340 1.41 -10.06 -6.35
CA SER A 340 0.40 -10.69 -7.20
C SER A 340 -0.18 -9.71 -8.21
N ARG A 341 -0.54 -8.50 -7.79
CA ARG A 341 -1.06 -7.45 -8.70
C ARG A 341 -0.06 -7.05 -9.78
N TYR A 342 1.20 -6.84 -9.39
CA TYR A 342 2.25 -6.51 -10.36
C TYR A 342 2.51 -7.66 -11.33
N ALA A 343 2.47 -8.90 -10.85
CA ALA A 343 2.63 -10.08 -11.69
C ALA A 343 1.47 -10.26 -12.67
N GLU A 344 0.22 -10.09 -12.20
CA GLU A 344 -0.99 -10.12 -13.05
C GLU A 344 -0.98 -9.04 -14.14
N ALA A 345 -0.45 -7.87 -13.83
CA ALA A 345 -0.27 -6.79 -14.80
C ALA A 345 0.93 -6.99 -15.75
N GLY A 346 1.69 -8.07 -15.62
CA GLY A 346 2.93 -8.28 -16.37
C GLY A 346 4.08 -7.35 -15.95
N ALA A 347 3.98 -6.72 -14.81
CA ALA A 347 4.89 -5.71 -14.28
C ALA A 347 5.97 -6.28 -13.34
N ALA A 348 5.79 -7.51 -12.87
CA ALA A 348 6.75 -8.20 -12.02
C ALA A 348 6.93 -9.66 -12.45
N ARG A 349 8.13 -10.21 -12.24
CA ARG A 349 8.45 -11.59 -12.58
C ARG A 349 9.13 -12.30 -11.43
N ILE A 350 8.61 -13.49 -11.11
CA ILE A 350 9.19 -14.35 -10.09
C ILE A 350 10.45 -15.04 -10.62
N ILE A 351 11.50 -15.08 -9.81
CA ILE A 351 12.73 -15.84 -10.03
C ILE A 351 12.97 -16.80 -8.85
N ARG A 352 13.75 -17.87 -9.03
CA ARG A 352 13.97 -18.87 -7.98
C ARG A 352 15.44 -19.15 -7.68
N ASP A 353 16.29 -18.89 -8.65
CA ASP A 353 17.71 -19.23 -8.62
C ASP A 353 18.53 -18.31 -9.56
N SER A 354 19.83 -18.52 -9.60
CA SER A 354 20.74 -17.76 -10.46
C SER A 354 20.44 -17.94 -11.95
N GLN A 355 19.95 -19.09 -12.38
CA GLN A 355 19.64 -19.35 -13.79
C GLN A 355 18.40 -18.57 -14.24
N THR A 356 17.33 -18.59 -13.44
CA THR A 356 16.11 -17.85 -13.72
C THR A 356 16.32 -16.34 -13.60
N LEU A 357 17.18 -15.88 -12.67
CA LEU A 357 17.59 -14.48 -12.56
C LEU A 357 18.39 -14.06 -13.81
N THR A 358 19.37 -14.85 -14.22
CA THR A 358 20.16 -14.63 -15.44
C THR A 358 19.25 -14.46 -16.66
N ALA A 359 18.36 -15.42 -16.90
CA ALA A 359 17.45 -15.40 -18.04
C ALA A 359 16.51 -14.17 -18.02
N ALA A 360 16.04 -13.77 -16.83
CA ALA A 360 15.21 -12.60 -16.67
C ALA A 360 15.98 -11.31 -16.97
N VAL A 361 17.16 -11.13 -16.40
CA VAL A 361 18.00 -9.94 -16.63
C VAL A 361 18.44 -9.86 -18.09
N GLN A 362 18.91 -10.97 -18.71
CA GLN A 362 19.30 -11.00 -20.13
C GLN A 362 18.16 -10.57 -21.05
N ARG A 363 16.92 -10.97 -20.75
CA ARG A 363 15.75 -10.51 -21.52
C ARG A 363 15.47 -9.02 -21.33
N LEU A 364 15.60 -8.53 -20.09
CA LEU A 364 15.27 -7.15 -19.73
C LEU A 364 16.42 -6.15 -19.98
N ILE A 365 17.62 -6.62 -20.35
CA ILE A 365 18.68 -5.75 -20.85
C ILE A 365 18.27 -5.05 -22.16
N ALA A 366 17.39 -5.67 -22.96
CA ALA A 366 16.78 -5.02 -24.12
C ALA A 366 15.85 -3.89 -23.63
N PRO A 367 16.13 -2.62 -23.99
CA PRO A 367 15.43 -1.46 -23.43
C PRO A 367 13.92 -1.46 -23.67
N ASP A 368 13.47 -1.99 -24.80
CA ASP A 368 12.07 -2.14 -25.16
C ASP A 368 11.35 -3.11 -24.21
N GLN A 369 11.97 -4.22 -23.86
CA GLN A 369 11.39 -5.21 -22.93
C GLN A 369 11.33 -4.67 -21.50
N ALA A 370 12.38 -4.00 -21.04
CA ALA A 370 12.38 -3.33 -19.75
C ALA A 370 11.33 -2.23 -19.68
N ALA A 371 11.22 -1.40 -20.73
CA ALA A 371 10.26 -0.29 -20.79
C ALA A 371 8.80 -0.77 -20.72
N VAL A 372 8.44 -1.85 -21.41
CA VAL A 372 7.09 -2.43 -21.36
C VAL A 372 6.74 -2.85 -19.93
N MET A 373 7.65 -3.57 -19.27
CA MET A 373 7.44 -4.06 -17.91
C MET A 373 7.43 -2.92 -16.88
N ALA A 374 8.34 -1.96 -17.03
CA ALA A 374 8.42 -0.77 -16.18
C ALA A 374 7.18 0.13 -16.32
N HIS A 375 6.67 0.29 -17.55
CA HIS A 375 5.44 1.04 -17.80
C HIS A 375 4.24 0.38 -17.13
N ALA A 376 4.10 -0.94 -17.27
CA ALA A 376 3.05 -1.68 -16.56
C ALA A 376 3.17 -1.54 -15.03
N ALA A 377 4.40 -1.53 -14.48
CA ALA A 377 4.64 -1.31 -13.07
C ALA A 377 4.21 0.11 -12.63
N TRP A 378 4.61 1.11 -13.39
CA TRP A 378 4.23 2.49 -13.14
C TRP A 378 2.72 2.71 -13.21
N ASP A 379 2.03 2.09 -14.17
CA ASP A 379 0.57 2.15 -14.31
C ASP A 379 -0.15 1.61 -13.06
N VAL A 380 0.29 0.46 -12.53
CA VAL A 380 -0.28 -0.11 -11.30
C VAL A 380 -0.05 0.82 -10.10
N ALA A 381 1.17 1.34 -9.97
CA ALA A 381 1.56 2.26 -8.91
C ALA A 381 0.78 3.58 -8.97
N SER A 382 0.67 4.18 -10.16
CA SER A 382 0.02 5.47 -10.37
C SER A 382 -1.50 5.43 -10.15
N LYS A 383 -2.16 4.35 -10.59
CA LYS A 383 -3.61 4.18 -10.35
C LYS A 383 -3.93 4.12 -8.87
N GLY A 384 -3.13 3.39 -8.09
CA GLY A 384 -3.28 3.35 -6.64
C GLY A 384 -3.05 4.71 -5.97
N ALA A 385 -2.05 5.46 -6.43
CA ALA A 385 -1.74 6.79 -5.91
C ALA A 385 -2.90 7.77 -6.15
N ALA A 386 -3.45 7.84 -7.37
CA ALA A 386 -4.52 8.75 -7.71
C ALA A 386 -5.80 8.54 -6.86
N VAL A 387 -6.15 7.29 -6.57
CA VAL A 387 -7.30 6.98 -5.69
C VAL A 387 -7.03 7.42 -4.25
N THR A 388 -5.82 7.16 -3.75
CA THR A 388 -5.42 7.55 -2.40
C THR A 388 -5.37 9.07 -2.25
N ASP A 389 -4.84 9.79 -3.24
CA ASP A 389 -4.81 11.25 -3.26
C ASP A 389 -6.22 11.83 -3.23
N ARG A 390 -7.13 11.33 -4.08
CA ARG A 390 -8.54 11.76 -4.08
C ARG A 390 -9.22 11.55 -2.73
N ILE A 391 -9.00 10.40 -2.08
CA ILE A 391 -9.58 10.13 -0.75
C ILE A 391 -8.99 11.08 0.29
N GLN A 392 -7.67 11.29 0.25
CA GLN A 392 -6.98 12.21 1.15
C GLN A 392 -7.53 13.64 1.04
N ASP A 393 -7.63 14.17 -0.19
CA ASP A 393 -8.16 15.52 -0.44
C ASP A 393 -9.62 15.64 0.04
N MET A 394 -10.44 14.65 -0.28
CA MET A 394 -11.84 14.60 0.18
C MET A 394 -11.97 14.65 1.71
N LEU A 395 -11.11 13.93 2.43
CA LEU A 395 -11.12 13.92 3.89
C LEU A 395 -10.61 15.23 4.50
N LEU A 396 -9.55 15.80 3.95
CA LEU A 396 -9.00 17.09 4.40
C LEU A 396 -9.98 18.22 4.16
N ASP A 397 -10.54 18.30 2.96
CA ASP A 397 -11.58 19.30 2.63
C ASP A 397 -12.81 19.21 3.57
N ARG A 398 -13.21 17.98 3.94
CA ARG A 398 -14.30 17.81 4.88
C ARG A 398 -13.96 18.25 6.29
N LEU A 399 -12.74 17.93 6.75
CA LEU A 399 -12.27 18.39 8.07
C LEU A 399 -12.23 19.92 8.15
N ASP A 400 -11.75 20.59 7.10
CA ASP A 400 -11.67 22.05 7.03
C ASP A 400 -13.07 22.69 7.12
N ARG A 401 -14.05 22.10 6.42
CA ARG A 401 -15.45 22.55 6.50
C ARG A 401 -16.04 22.35 7.90
N LEU A 402 -15.76 21.20 8.55
CA LEU A 402 -16.24 20.94 9.91
C LEU A 402 -15.64 21.89 10.94
N GLU A 403 -14.40 22.35 10.73
CA GLU A 403 -13.78 23.37 11.59
C GLU A 403 -14.36 24.75 11.36
N ALA A 404 -14.67 25.10 10.11
CA ALA A 404 -15.33 26.37 9.79
C ALA A 404 -16.78 26.44 10.28
N GLU A 405 -17.44 25.30 10.52
CA GLU A 405 -18.82 25.19 11.04
C GLU A 405 -18.87 25.25 12.58
N LYS A 406 -17.73 25.12 13.29
CA LYS A 406 -17.61 25.21 14.78
C LYS A 406 -17.38 26.64 15.24
#